data_70dec178978512b2d4295d25bfafea0f
#
_entry.id   70dec178978512b2d4295d25bfafea0f
#
_cell.length_a   1.000
_cell.length_b   1.000
_cell.length_c   1.000
_cell.angle_alpha   90.00
_cell.angle_beta   90.00
_cell.angle_gamma   90.00
#
_symmetry.space_group_name_H-M   'P 1'
#
loop_
_entity.id
_entity.type
_entity.pdbx_description
1 polymer ?
#
loop_
_entity_poly.entity_id
_entity_poly.type
_entity_poly.pdbx_seq_one_letter_code
_entity_poly.pdbx_strand_id
1 'polypeptide(L)'
;LKTLRWIIFLSITGTGVWYFFIYQIDNTREDAISYTAVPASRQDIGTYVLATGIVKPQTGAEVRIGAQVSGVVQKLHVSIGDQVQKGDLLAEIDPAQFIANRDQALAILKNAQASLDYTEANALRQEQLYRDQVISADTYDQTQRNLAMARAEVERQEANLRLLETQLSLTKIYATISGVVASVSTQEGETVISSFSSATFVTLIDLNRLEVWAYVDETDIGRIVRGQKASFTVDTYTDIEFKGVVRDIYPKAELKDNVVNYITVIELEKPAYGTLRPEMTATLNIIQQIKPDVLAIPNRAIKREGNGRLVYVKNGDLIEKRTIETGIRDSKFTEVISGMKPGERVILEDVRLQ
;
A
#
# COMPACT_ATOMS: atom_id res chain seq x y z
N LEU A 1 97.09 7.82 -37.75
CA LEU A 1 96.44 6.90 -36.75
C LEU A 1 96.20 7.58 -35.41
N LYS A 2 96.93 8.56 -34.96
CA LYS A 2 96.72 9.26 -33.68
C LYS A 2 95.49 10.22 -33.68
N THR A 3 95.21 10.87 -34.79
CA THR A 3 94.05 11.80 -34.92
C THR A 3 92.73 11.10 -34.99
N LEU A 4 92.62 9.86 -35.53
CA LEU A 4 91.38 9.09 -35.61
C LEU A 4 90.95 8.61 -34.21
N ARG A 5 91.88 8.32 -33.34
CA ARG A 5 91.60 7.89 -31.94
C ARG A 5 91.02 9.01 -31.10
N TRP A 6 91.35 10.21 -31.32
CA TRP A 6 90.82 11.40 -30.61
C TRP A 6 89.39 11.73 -31.03
N ILE A 7 89.03 11.56 -32.30
CA ILE A 7 87.67 11.78 -32.81
C ILE A 7 86.71 10.75 -32.27
N ILE A 8 87.14 9.51 -32.16
CA ILE A 8 86.30 8.40 -31.57
C ILE A 8 86.10 8.66 -30.07
N PHE A 9 87.11 9.13 -29.36
CA PHE A 9 87.02 9.44 -27.92
C PHE A 9 86.08 10.62 -27.65
N LEU A 10 86.10 11.67 -28.45
CA LEU A 10 85.19 12.83 -28.37
C LEU A 10 83.76 12.45 -28.73
N SER A 11 83.51 11.53 -29.66
CA SER A 11 82.21 11.02 -30.04
C SER A 11 81.60 10.22 -28.93
N ILE A 12 82.33 9.32 -28.26
CA ILE A 12 81.83 8.47 -27.16
C ILE A 12 81.51 9.28 -25.90
N THR A 13 82.36 10.34 -25.61
CA THR A 13 82.08 11.22 -24.46
C THR A 13 80.91 12.17 -24.76
N GLY A 14 80.72 12.61 -25.98
CA GLY A 14 79.59 13.47 -26.40
C GLY A 14 78.24 12.66 -26.36
N THR A 15 78.25 11.42 -26.85
CA THR A 15 77.08 10.58 -26.76
C THR A 15 76.73 10.14 -25.30
N GLY A 16 77.75 9.92 -24.49
CA GLY A 16 77.55 9.61 -23.05
C GLY A 16 76.93 10.79 -22.27
N VAL A 17 77.46 12.02 -22.53
CA VAL A 17 76.93 13.25 -21.91
C VAL A 17 75.50 13.54 -22.41
N TRP A 18 75.23 13.36 -23.70
CA TRP A 18 73.90 13.51 -24.29
C TRP A 18 72.88 12.50 -23.76
N TYR A 19 73.31 11.23 -23.61
CA TYR A 19 72.50 10.18 -23.04
C TYR A 19 72.23 10.41 -21.53
N PHE A 20 73.22 10.92 -20.78
CA PHE A 20 73.07 11.26 -19.39
C PHE A 20 72.12 12.46 -19.20
N PHE A 21 72.16 13.45 -20.09
CA PHE A 21 71.24 14.60 -20.04
C PHE A 21 69.82 14.20 -20.45
N ILE A 22 69.61 13.35 -21.44
CA ILE A 22 68.29 12.83 -21.80
C ILE A 22 67.70 11.97 -20.65
N TYR A 23 68.55 11.14 -20.04
CA TYR A 23 68.13 10.30 -18.93
C TYR A 23 67.78 11.10 -17.70
N GLN A 24 68.38 12.25 -17.45
CA GLN A 24 68.00 13.15 -16.39
C GLN A 24 66.70 13.94 -16.70
N ILE A 25 66.46 14.25 -17.98
CA ILE A 25 65.23 14.97 -18.37
C ILE A 25 64.03 14.04 -18.32
N ASP A 26 64.20 12.76 -18.61
CA ASP A 26 63.09 11.78 -18.57
C ASP A 26 62.70 11.37 -17.12
N ASN A 27 63.62 11.57 -16.13
CA ASN A 27 63.38 11.22 -14.74
C ASN A 27 62.75 12.37 -13.92
N THR A 28 62.46 13.53 -14.53
CA THR A 28 61.70 14.62 -13.89
C THR A 28 60.25 14.72 -14.37
N ARG A 29 59.71 13.66 -14.92
CA ARG A 29 58.24 13.53 -14.95
C ARG A 29 57.80 13.24 -13.52
N GLU A 30 57.55 14.30 -12.73
CA GLU A 30 56.63 14.23 -11.62
C GLU A 30 55.39 13.53 -12.13
N ASP A 31 55.12 12.34 -11.63
CA ASP A 31 53.84 11.69 -11.81
C ASP A 31 52.79 12.68 -11.32
N ALA A 32 52.19 13.43 -12.24
CA ALA A 32 51.08 14.30 -11.94
C ALA A 32 49.96 13.44 -11.49
N ILE A 33 49.85 13.25 -10.16
CA ILE A 33 48.76 12.48 -9.52
C ILE A 33 47.48 13.15 -9.97
N SER A 34 46.81 12.51 -10.93
CA SER A 34 45.49 12.96 -11.38
C SER A 34 44.48 12.65 -10.26
N TYR A 35 44.03 13.70 -9.61
CA TYR A 35 43.00 13.60 -8.58
C TYR A 35 41.75 14.41 -8.96
N THR A 36 40.60 13.85 -8.68
CA THR A 36 39.33 14.54 -8.87
C THR A 36 39.01 15.37 -7.64
N ALA A 37 38.93 16.69 -7.77
CA ALA A 37 38.60 17.60 -6.69
C ALA A 37 37.20 18.19 -6.88
N VAL A 38 36.33 18.03 -5.86
CA VAL A 38 34.94 18.48 -5.83
C VAL A 38 34.77 19.58 -4.78
N PRO A 39 34.08 20.70 -5.09
CA PRO A 39 33.88 21.77 -4.10
C PRO A 39 32.90 21.33 -3.01
N ALA A 40 33.17 21.71 -1.77
CA ALA A 40 32.20 21.62 -0.69
C ALA A 40 31.10 22.67 -0.95
N SER A 41 29.86 22.18 -1.06
CA SER A 41 28.70 23.03 -1.37
C SER A 41 27.65 22.94 -0.28
N ARG A 42 26.84 23.98 -0.15
CA ARG A 42 25.65 23.91 0.70
C ARG A 42 24.54 23.23 -0.05
N GLN A 43 23.92 22.26 0.61
CA GLN A 43 22.78 21.51 0.07
C GLN A 43 22.00 20.88 1.20
N ASP A 44 20.81 20.43 0.87
CA ASP A 44 19.96 19.65 1.79
C ASP A 44 20.50 18.23 1.89
N ILE A 45 20.70 17.74 3.13
CA ILE A 45 21.04 16.35 3.39
C ILE A 45 19.90 15.71 4.18
N GLY A 46 19.43 14.56 3.68
CA GLY A 46 18.39 13.78 4.33
C GLY A 46 18.87 12.40 4.73
N THR A 47 18.45 11.94 5.90
CA THR A 47 18.54 10.53 6.26
C THR A 47 17.22 9.84 5.93
N TYR A 48 17.31 8.68 5.30
CA TYR A 48 16.17 7.92 4.83
C TYR A 48 16.23 6.50 5.39
N VAL A 49 15.08 5.94 5.69
CA VAL A 49 14.93 4.49 5.90
C VAL A 49 14.46 3.90 4.59
N LEU A 50 15.27 2.99 4.04
CA LEU A 50 14.93 2.25 2.83
C LEU A 50 14.08 1.03 3.22
N ALA A 51 12.95 0.84 2.56
CA ALA A 51 12.09 -0.30 2.77
C ALA A 51 11.55 -0.82 1.43
N THR A 52 11.27 -2.10 1.36
CA THR A 52 10.44 -2.67 0.28
C THR A 52 9.00 -2.72 0.74
N GLY A 53 8.06 -2.68 -0.20
CA GLY A 53 6.65 -2.72 0.13
C GLY A 53 5.79 -3.26 -0.99
N ILE A 54 4.50 -3.31 -0.74
CA ILE A 54 3.49 -3.69 -1.73
C ILE A 54 2.32 -2.71 -1.67
N VAL A 55 1.73 -2.46 -2.83
CA VAL A 55 0.50 -1.67 -2.94
C VAL A 55 -0.67 -2.53 -2.48
N LYS A 56 -1.49 -2.04 -1.57
CA LYS A 56 -2.67 -2.73 -1.04
C LYS A 56 -3.91 -1.86 -1.12
N PRO A 57 -5.10 -2.43 -1.26
CA PRO A 57 -6.34 -1.70 -1.02
C PRO A 57 -6.42 -1.28 0.45
N GLN A 58 -6.89 -0.05 0.70
CA GLN A 58 -7.20 0.38 2.06
C GLN A 58 -8.28 -0.51 2.69
N THR A 59 -8.35 -0.53 4.00
CA THR A 59 -9.41 -1.24 4.71
C THR A 59 -10.78 -0.84 4.20
N GLY A 60 -11.58 -1.83 3.75
CA GLY A 60 -12.89 -1.62 3.14
C GLY A 60 -12.89 -1.15 1.68
N ALA A 61 -11.73 -1.06 1.03
CA ALA A 61 -11.61 -0.81 -0.40
C ALA A 61 -11.59 -2.12 -1.22
N GLU A 62 -11.36 -3.26 -0.58
CA GLU A 62 -11.55 -4.59 -1.16
C GLU A 62 -12.68 -5.29 -0.42
N VAL A 63 -13.68 -5.79 -1.15
CA VAL A 63 -14.80 -6.53 -0.59
C VAL A 63 -15.01 -7.81 -1.39
N ARG A 64 -15.08 -8.92 -0.66
CA ARG A 64 -15.42 -10.23 -1.20
C ARG A 64 -16.91 -10.48 -0.98
N ILE A 65 -17.65 -10.61 -2.06
CA ILE A 65 -19.08 -10.81 -2.05
C ILE A 65 -19.35 -12.29 -2.29
N GLY A 66 -20.06 -12.93 -1.34
CA GLY A 66 -20.44 -14.34 -1.41
C GLY A 66 -21.96 -14.52 -1.55
N ALA A 67 -22.40 -15.76 -1.83
CA ALA A 67 -23.81 -16.15 -1.80
C ALA A 67 -24.32 -16.17 -0.36
N GLN A 68 -25.48 -15.55 -0.14
CA GLN A 68 -26.17 -15.62 1.16
C GLN A 68 -27.23 -16.74 1.21
N VAL A 69 -27.62 -17.25 0.05
CA VAL A 69 -28.52 -18.40 -0.09
C VAL A 69 -27.89 -19.43 -1.03
N SER A 70 -28.23 -20.71 -0.82
CA SER A 70 -27.78 -21.80 -1.68
C SER A 70 -28.70 -21.96 -2.89
N GLY A 71 -28.10 -22.25 -4.06
CA GLY A 71 -28.83 -22.47 -5.30
C GLY A 71 -27.93 -22.53 -6.53
N VAL A 72 -28.51 -22.65 -7.70
CA VAL A 72 -27.79 -22.62 -8.96
C VAL A 72 -27.66 -21.19 -9.44
N VAL A 73 -26.46 -20.78 -9.89
CA VAL A 73 -26.25 -19.46 -10.51
C VAL A 73 -26.98 -19.43 -11.84
N GLN A 74 -28.04 -18.65 -11.93
CA GLN A 74 -28.82 -18.52 -13.14
C GLN A 74 -28.15 -17.60 -14.14
N LYS A 75 -27.62 -16.47 -13.66
CA LYS A 75 -26.99 -15.47 -14.51
C LYS A 75 -25.91 -14.70 -13.79
N LEU A 76 -24.85 -14.37 -14.53
CA LEU A 76 -23.76 -13.51 -14.12
C LEU A 76 -23.76 -12.26 -14.99
N HIS A 77 -23.89 -11.08 -14.37
CA HIS A 77 -24.05 -9.81 -15.08
C HIS A 77 -22.73 -9.05 -15.26
N VAL A 78 -21.63 -9.55 -14.67
CA VAL A 78 -20.33 -8.87 -14.67
C VAL A 78 -19.21 -9.82 -15.04
N SER A 79 -18.17 -9.24 -15.63
CA SER A 79 -16.92 -9.89 -15.99
C SER A 79 -15.73 -9.25 -15.27
N ILE A 80 -14.61 -9.96 -15.21
CA ILE A 80 -13.38 -9.43 -14.61
C ILE A 80 -12.94 -8.18 -15.39
N GLY A 81 -12.70 -7.08 -14.69
CA GLY A 81 -12.30 -5.80 -15.25
C GLY A 81 -13.46 -4.81 -15.40
N ASP A 82 -14.71 -5.23 -15.25
CA ASP A 82 -15.88 -4.34 -15.35
C ASP A 82 -15.88 -3.34 -14.18
N GLN A 83 -16.29 -2.11 -14.49
CA GLN A 83 -16.57 -1.09 -13.49
C GLN A 83 -18.02 -1.18 -13.03
N VAL A 84 -18.21 -1.24 -11.72
CA VAL A 84 -19.53 -1.33 -11.09
C VAL A 84 -19.73 -0.22 -10.08
N GLN A 85 -20.99 0.19 -9.92
CA GLN A 85 -21.41 1.11 -8.88
C GLN A 85 -22.05 0.35 -7.72
N LYS A 86 -22.01 0.93 -6.54
CA LYS A 86 -22.72 0.37 -5.38
C LYS A 86 -24.21 0.24 -5.71
N GLY A 87 -24.75 -0.96 -5.58
CA GLY A 87 -26.14 -1.29 -5.88
C GLY A 87 -26.37 -1.95 -7.25
N ASP A 88 -25.32 -2.06 -8.09
CA ASP A 88 -25.44 -2.78 -9.36
C ASP A 88 -25.62 -4.28 -9.12
N LEU A 89 -26.44 -4.92 -9.98
CA LEU A 89 -26.69 -6.35 -9.92
C LEU A 89 -25.50 -7.11 -10.51
N LEU A 90 -24.89 -7.96 -9.70
CA LEU A 90 -23.70 -8.74 -10.09
C LEU A 90 -24.06 -10.15 -10.58
N ALA A 91 -24.95 -10.81 -9.86
CA ALA A 91 -25.36 -12.18 -10.17
C ALA A 91 -26.77 -12.48 -9.67
N GLU A 92 -27.40 -13.49 -10.28
CA GLU A 92 -28.72 -14.02 -9.87
C GLU A 92 -28.60 -15.52 -9.62
N ILE A 93 -29.11 -15.95 -8.47
CA ILE A 93 -29.34 -17.36 -8.13
C ILE A 93 -30.76 -17.73 -8.56
N ASP A 94 -31.00 -18.94 -9.05
CA ASP A 94 -32.33 -19.39 -9.48
C ASP A 94 -33.39 -19.14 -8.40
N PRO A 95 -34.35 -18.24 -8.62
CA PRO A 95 -35.32 -17.83 -7.64
C PRO A 95 -36.56 -18.77 -7.57
N ALA A 96 -36.66 -19.77 -8.44
CA ALA A 96 -37.87 -20.53 -8.63
C ALA A 96 -38.46 -21.12 -7.31
N GLN A 97 -37.58 -21.75 -6.52
CA GLN A 97 -38.00 -22.33 -5.23
C GLN A 97 -38.38 -21.23 -4.21
N PHE A 98 -37.67 -20.12 -4.19
CA PHE A 98 -37.95 -18.99 -3.29
C PHE A 98 -39.26 -18.30 -3.64
N ILE A 99 -39.55 -18.13 -4.95
CA ILE A 99 -40.83 -17.62 -5.45
C ILE A 99 -42.00 -18.56 -5.01
N ALA A 100 -41.85 -19.87 -5.20
CA ALA A 100 -42.88 -20.84 -4.79
C ALA A 100 -43.16 -20.77 -3.30
N ASN A 101 -42.11 -20.69 -2.48
CA ASN A 101 -42.24 -20.57 -1.03
C ASN A 101 -42.94 -19.27 -0.60
N ARG A 102 -42.58 -18.13 -1.21
CA ARG A 102 -43.20 -16.84 -0.97
C ARG A 102 -44.70 -16.89 -1.35
N ASP A 103 -45.04 -17.45 -2.54
CA ASP A 103 -46.41 -17.53 -3.02
C ASP A 103 -47.29 -18.41 -2.12
N GLN A 104 -46.73 -19.51 -1.61
CA GLN A 104 -47.38 -20.33 -0.62
C GLN A 104 -47.70 -19.57 0.67
N ALA A 105 -46.73 -18.83 1.20
CA ALA A 105 -46.91 -18.00 2.40
C ALA A 105 -47.96 -16.91 2.16
N LEU A 106 -47.96 -16.28 1.00
CA LEU A 106 -48.94 -15.27 0.62
C LEU A 106 -50.37 -15.85 0.58
N ALA A 107 -50.54 -17.09 0.09
CA ALA A 107 -51.82 -17.76 0.08
C ALA A 107 -52.31 -18.08 1.50
N ILE A 108 -51.40 -18.51 2.39
CA ILE A 108 -51.70 -18.75 3.80
C ILE A 108 -52.09 -17.46 4.52
N LEU A 109 -51.37 -16.35 4.28
CA LEU A 109 -51.72 -15.05 4.83
C LEU A 109 -53.10 -14.58 4.39
N LYS A 110 -53.45 -14.74 3.09
CA LYS A 110 -54.79 -14.40 2.58
C LYS A 110 -55.89 -15.21 3.30
N ASN A 111 -55.64 -16.49 3.58
CA ASN A 111 -56.57 -17.30 4.33
C ASN A 111 -56.75 -16.81 5.79
N ALA A 112 -55.63 -16.50 6.47
CA ALA A 112 -55.67 -15.93 7.81
C ALA A 112 -56.38 -14.56 7.85
N GLN A 113 -56.18 -13.73 6.85
CA GLN A 113 -56.86 -12.45 6.68
C GLN A 113 -58.39 -12.64 6.54
N ALA A 114 -58.82 -13.53 5.67
CA ALA A 114 -60.25 -13.82 5.48
C ALA A 114 -60.89 -14.38 6.78
N SER A 115 -60.13 -15.18 7.54
CA SER A 115 -60.60 -15.67 8.86
C SER A 115 -60.71 -14.54 9.88
N LEU A 116 -59.78 -13.57 9.87
CA LEU A 116 -59.84 -12.40 10.72
C LEU A 116 -61.04 -11.53 10.36
N ASP A 117 -61.24 -11.22 9.07
CA ASP A 117 -62.38 -10.42 8.60
C ASP A 117 -63.73 -11.02 9.08
N TYR A 118 -63.89 -12.36 8.97
CA TYR A 118 -65.04 -13.04 9.49
C TYR A 118 -65.18 -12.89 11.00
N THR A 119 -64.09 -13.10 11.73
CA THR A 119 -64.08 -13.06 13.20
C THR A 119 -64.32 -11.64 13.70
N GLU A 120 -63.79 -10.60 13.05
CA GLU A 120 -64.08 -9.20 13.35
C GLU A 120 -65.55 -8.86 13.14
N ALA A 121 -66.10 -9.22 11.98
CA ALA A 121 -67.52 -9.01 11.72
C ALA A 121 -68.41 -9.73 12.72
N ASN A 122 -68.02 -10.92 13.19
CA ASN A 122 -68.73 -11.67 14.25
C ASN A 122 -68.59 -10.97 15.62
N ALA A 123 -67.38 -10.50 15.96
CA ALA A 123 -67.10 -9.80 17.22
C ALA A 123 -67.97 -8.53 17.34
N LEU A 124 -68.06 -7.75 16.24
CA LEU A 124 -68.93 -6.59 16.19
C LEU A 124 -70.40 -6.92 16.43
N ARG A 125 -70.92 -7.99 15.81
CA ARG A 125 -72.30 -8.43 16.06
C ARG A 125 -72.51 -8.88 17.50
N GLN A 126 -71.58 -9.66 18.06
CA GLN A 126 -71.69 -10.17 19.46
C GLN A 126 -71.54 -9.03 20.47
N GLU A 127 -70.74 -7.99 20.21
CA GLU A 127 -70.64 -6.80 21.03
C GLU A 127 -71.99 -6.08 21.12
N GLN A 128 -72.70 -5.94 20.00
CA GLN A 128 -74.03 -5.33 20.02
C GLN A 128 -75.03 -6.19 20.83
N LEU A 129 -75.05 -7.53 20.64
CA LEU A 129 -75.94 -8.41 21.41
C LEU A 129 -75.64 -8.40 22.92
N TYR A 130 -74.36 -8.23 23.30
CA TYR A 130 -73.93 -8.08 24.67
C TYR A 130 -74.40 -6.77 25.28
N ARG A 131 -74.32 -5.65 24.57
CA ARG A 131 -74.86 -4.36 24.97
C ARG A 131 -76.34 -4.39 25.15
N ASP A 132 -77.03 -5.14 24.29
CA ASP A 132 -78.48 -5.33 24.37
C ASP A 132 -78.89 -6.41 25.40
N GLN A 133 -77.93 -6.94 26.19
CA GLN A 133 -78.10 -7.96 27.24
C GLN A 133 -78.65 -9.31 26.73
N VAL A 134 -78.49 -9.63 25.43
CA VAL A 134 -79.00 -10.88 24.81
C VAL A 134 -78.04 -12.03 25.01
N ILE A 135 -76.78 -11.84 25.24
CA ILE A 135 -75.77 -12.86 25.47
C ILE A 135 -75.06 -12.72 26.80
N SER A 136 -74.43 -13.81 27.26
CA SER A 136 -73.65 -13.77 28.51
C SER A 136 -72.30 -13.11 28.36
N ALA A 137 -71.74 -12.67 29.47
CA ALA A 137 -70.37 -12.13 29.49
C ALA A 137 -69.33 -13.17 29.04
N ASP A 138 -69.50 -14.43 29.40
CA ASP A 138 -68.62 -15.53 29.00
C ASP A 138 -68.56 -15.67 27.44
N THR A 139 -69.74 -15.60 26.80
CA THR A 139 -69.89 -15.70 25.33
C THR A 139 -69.17 -14.47 24.66
N TYR A 140 -69.32 -13.30 25.22
CA TYR A 140 -68.64 -12.12 24.74
C TYR A 140 -67.13 -12.24 24.90
N ASP A 141 -66.66 -12.60 26.11
CA ASP A 141 -65.23 -12.82 26.37
C ASP A 141 -64.60 -13.89 25.46
N GLN A 142 -65.34 -14.98 25.21
CA GLN A 142 -64.90 -16.02 24.26
C GLN A 142 -64.73 -15.43 22.85
N THR A 143 -65.65 -14.56 22.41
CA THR A 143 -65.56 -13.89 21.10
C THR A 143 -64.37 -12.97 21.02
N GLN A 144 -64.12 -12.20 22.10
CA GLN A 144 -62.94 -11.33 22.16
C GLN A 144 -61.61 -12.14 22.13
N ARG A 145 -61.54 -13.26 22.83
CA ARG A 145 -60.37 -14.18 22.74
C ARG A 145 -60.17 -14.71 21.32
N ASN A 146 -61.24 -15.12 20.64
CA ASN A 146 -61.17 -15.60 19.26
C ASN A 146 -60.69 -14.51 18.30
N LEU A 147 -61.18 -13.29 18.47
CA LEU A 147 -60.69 -12.13 17.69
C LEU A 147 -59.20 -11.87 17.92
N ALA A 148 -58.75 -11.89 19.18
CA ALA A 148 -57.34 -11.69 19.52
C ALA A 148 -56.45 -12.80 18.92
N MET A 149 -56.92 -14.07 18.94
CA MET A 149 -56.20 -15.18 18.29
C MET A 149 -56.13 -15.01 16.77
N ALA A 150 -57.24 -14.59 16.11
CA ALA A 150 -57.23 -14.38 14.66
C ALA A 150 -56.30 -13.23 14.26
N ARG A 151 -56.21 -12.14 15.03
CA ARG A 151 -55.25 -11.05 14.82
C ARG A 151 -53.80 -11.53 14.96
N ALA A 152 -53.51 -12.28 16.04
CA ALA A 152 -52.18 -12.84 16.25
C ALA A 152 -51.75 -13.81 15.14
N GLU A 153 -52.73 -14.55 14.59
CA GLU A 153 -52.46 -15.46 13.46
C GLU A 153 -52.08 -14.68 12.20
N VAL A 154 -52.74 -13.59 11.86
CA VAL A 154 -52.40 -12.74 10.72
C VAL A 154 -51.00 -12.18 10.93
N GLU A 155 -50.69 -11.61 12.09
CA GLU A 155 -49.38 -11.07 12.41
C GLU A 155 -48.27 -12.11 12.26
N ARG A 156 -48.52 -13.35 12.69
CA ARG A 156 -47.59 -14.48 12.52
C ARG A 156 -47.34 -14.78 11.04
N GLN A 157 -48.39 -14.81 10.20
CA GLN A 157 -48.27 -15.10 8.78
C GLN A 157 -47.59 -13.96 8.02
N GLU A 158 -47.83 -12.70 8.40
CA GLU A 158 -47.11 -11.55 7.86
C GLU A 158 -45.61 -11.64 8.17
N ALA A 159 -45.24 -12.00 9.40
CA ALA A 159 -43.83 -12.19 9.76
C ALA A 159 -43.17 -13.32 8.94
N ASN A 160 -43.92 -14.44 8.72
CA ASN A 160 -43.42 -15.54 7.87
C ASN A 160 -43.25 -15.11 6.40
N LEU A 161 -44.21 -14.35 5.84
CA LEU A 161 -44.09 -13.82 4.50
C LEU A 161 -42.87 -12.90 4.36
N ARG A 162 -42.65 -11.95 5.28
CA ARG A 162 -41.47 -11.10 5.31
C ARG A 162 -40.16 -11.90 5.34
N LEU A 163 -40.11 -13.00 6.09
CA LEU A 163 -38.92 -13.87 6.10
C LEU A 163 -38.62 -14.44 4.70
N LEU A 164 -39.65 -14.97 4.03
CA LEU A 164 -39.49 -15.60 2.71
C LEU A 164 -39.22 -14.57 1.60
N GLU A 165 -39.80 -13.39 1.70
CA GLU A 165 -39.45 -12.23 0.82
C GLU A 165 -38.01 -11.83 0.99
N THR A 166 -37.50 -11.78 2.21
CA THR A 166 -36.09 -11.53 2.49
C THR A 166 -35.22 -12.60 1.83
N GLN A 167 -35.53 -13.89 2.01
CA GLN A 167 -34.78 -14.98 1.37
C GLN A 167 -34.82 -14.88 -0.16
N LEU A 168 -35.93 -14.50 -0.76
CA LEU A 168 -36.04 -14.25 -2.19
C LEU A 168 -35.16 -13.06 -2.62
N SER A 169 -35.12 -11.98 -1.84
CA SER A 169 -34.26 -10.83 -2.16
C SER A 169 -32.77 -11.19 -2.17
N LEU A 170 -32.34 -12.16 -1.34
CA LEU A 170 -30.96 -12.64 -1.26
C LEU A 170 -30.53 -13.50 -2.46
N THR A 171 -31.46 -13.89 -3.35
CA THR A 171 -31.13 -14.55 -4.63
C THR A 171 -30.46 -13.59 -5.61
N LYS A 172 -30.62 -12.28 -5.42
CA LYS A 172 -30.00 -11.24 -6.21
C LYS A 172 -28.81 -10.67 -5.46
N ILE A 173 -27.63 -10.77 -6.07
CA ILE A 173 -26.36 -10.36 -5.47
C ILE A 173 -25.98 -9.01 -6.02
N TYR A 174 -25.87 -8.00 -5.14
CA TYR A 174 -25.58 -6.62 -5.51
C TYR A 174 -24.18 -6.18 -5.05
N ALA A 175 -23.61 -5.23 -5.78
CA ALA A 175 -22.36 -4.58 -5.41
C ALA A 175 -22.54 -3.77 -4.11
N THR A 176 -21.69 -4.04 -3.12
CA THR A 176 -21.71 -3.35 -1.83
C THR A 176 -20.88 -2.08 -1.82
N ILE A 177 -19.91 -1.97 -2.73
CA ILE A 177 -19.06 -0.80 -2.98
C ILE A 177 -19.02 -0.52 -4.49
N SER A 178 -18.66 0.71 -4.85
CA SER A 178 -18.28 1.05 -6.22
C SER A 178 -16.81 0.70 -6.44
N GLY A 179 -16.47 0.18 -7.61
CA GLY A 179 -15.09 -0.22 -7.92
C GLY A 179 -15.00 -1.07 -9.18
N VAL A 180 -13.93 -1.85 -9.28
CA VAL A 180 -13.66 -2.75 -10.40
C VAL A 180 -13.77 -4.19 -9.94
N VAL A 181 -14.32 -5.05 -10.77
CA VAL A 181 -14.38 -6.50 -10.55
C VAL A 181 -12.97 -7.08 -10.69
N ALA A 182 -12.36 -7.47 -9.57
CA ALA A 182 -11.00 -8.02 -9.54
C ALA A 182 -10.98 -9.51 -9.85
N SER A 183 -11.97 -10.26 -9.36
CA SER A 183 -12.10 -11.69 -9.64
C SER A 183 -13.55 -12.11 -9.63
N VAL A 184 -13.85 -13.12 -10.42
CA VAL A 184 -15.12 -13.86 -10.43
C VAL A 184 -14.77 -15.32 -10.24
N SER A 185 -15.27 -15.93 -9.18
CA SER A 185 -14.88 -17.30 -8.78
C SER A 185 -15.99 -18.33 -9.08
N THR A 186 -17.06 -17.93 -9.73
CA THR A 186 -18.26 -18.77 -9.98
C THR A 186 -18.71 -18.58 -11.42
N GLN A 187 -19.31 -19.62 -12.00
CA GLN A 187 -19.83 -19.62 -13.37
C GLN A 187 -21.34 -19.81 -13.42
N GLU A 188 -21.98 -19.40 -14.51
CA GLU A 188 -23.37 -19.71 -14.78
C GLU A 188 -23.61 -21.23 -14.82
N GLY A 189 -24.69 -21.70 -14.20
CA GLY A 189 -25.00 -23.11 -14.05
C GLY A 189 -24.31 -23.81 -12.88
N GLU A 190 -23.40 -23.17 -12.18
CA GLU A 190 -22.75 -23.74 -11.01
C GLU A 190 -23.66 -23.68 -9.79
N THR A 191 -23.62 -24.74 -8.97
CA THR A 191 -24.35 -24.77 -7.70
C THR A 191 -23.50 -24.23 -6.58
N VAL A 192 -23.99 -23.19 -5.93
CA VAL A 192 -23.34 -22.57 -4.76
C VAL A 192 -24.06 -22.95 -3.48
N ILE A 193 -23.28 -23.14 -2.44
CA ILE A 193 -23.77 -23.51 -1.11
C ILE A 193 -23.37 -22.40 -0.13
N SER A 194 -24.36 -21.76 0.50
CA SER A 194 -24.11 -20.81 1.58
C SER A 194 -23.79 -21.59 2.86
N SER A 195 -22.50 -21.88 3.09
CA SER A 195 -22.00 -22.53 4.29
C SER A 195 -21.10 -21.60 5.09
N PHE A 196 -20.58 -22.06 6.25
CA PHE A 196 -19.64 -21.30 7.10
C PHE A 196 -18.36 -20.81 6.38
N SER A 197 -18.03 -21.38 5.23
CA SER A 197 -17.01 -20.92 4.31
C SER A 197 -17.71 -20.48 3.03
N SER A 198 -18.37 -19.32 3.04
CA SER A 198 -19.06 -18.84 1.86
C SER A 198 -18.05 -18.64 0.72
N ALA A 199 -18.28 -19.40 -0.36
CA ALA A 199 -17.51 -19.23 -1.58
C ALA A 199 -17.61 -17.76 -2.03
N THR A 200 -16.49 -17.14 -2.25
CA THR A 200 -16.45 -15.78 -2.81
C THR A 200 -16.99 -15.84 -4.24
N PHE A 201 -18.02 -15.09 -4.53
CA PHE A 201 -18.57 -14.95 -5.88
C PHE A 201 -17.75 -13.98 -6.71
N VAL A 202 -17.62 -12.77 -6.19
CA VAL A 202 -16.98 -11.64 -6.85
C VAL A 202 -16.16 -10.89 -5.83
N THR A 203 -14.94 -10.53 -6.21
CA THR A 203 -14.14 -9.57 -5.43
C THR A 203 -14.19 -8.22 -6.12
N LEU A 204 -14.63 -7.20 -5.41
CA LEU A 204 -14.62 -5.81 -5.86
C LEU A 204 -13.48 -5.05 -5.19
N ILE A 205 -12.79 -4.20 -5.97
CA ILE A 205 -11.73 -3.34 -5.47
C ILE A 205 -11.96 -1.90 -5.91
N ASP A 206 -11.94 -0.98 -4.95
CA ASP A 206 -11.90 0.46 -5.23
C ASP A 206 -10.44 0.90 -5.44
N LEU A 207 -10.05 1.04 -6.70
CA LEU A 207 -8.70 1.44 -7.11
C LEU A 207 -8.34 2.88 -6.73
N ASN A 208 -9.29 3.67 -6.23
CA ASN A 208 -9.04 5.04 -5.77
C ASN A 208 -8.55 5.07 -4.32
N ARG A 209 -8.70 3.98 -3.60
CA ARG A 209 -8.39 3.85 -2.18
C ARG A 209 -7.29 2.82 -1.98
N LEU A 210 -6.10 3.17 -2.47
CA LEU A 210 -4.90 2.35 -2.31
C LEU A 210 -3.99 2.95 -1.24
N GLU A 211 -3.14 2.11 -0.65
CA GLU A 211 -2.09 2.45 0.29
C GLU A 211 -0.87 1.57 0.02
N VAL A 212 0.29 1.92 0.56
CA VAL A 212 1.48 1.07 0.44
C VAL A 212 1.84 0.52 1.81
N TRP A 213 1.99 -0.79 1.90
CA TRP A 213 2.51 -1.47 3.08
C TRP A 213 4.02 -1.61 2.91
N ALA A 214 4.77 -0.80 3.64
CA ALA A 214 6.22 -0.85 3.69
C ALA A 214 6.66 -1.84 4.76
N TYR A 215 7.52 -2.78 4.40
CA TYR A 215 8.16 -3.73 5.31
C TYR A 215 9.44 -3.11 5.84
N VAL A 216 9.40 -2.61 7.05
CA VAL A 216 10.52 -1.94 7.70
C VAL A 216 11.19 -2.92 8.67
N ASP A 217 12.51 -3.05 8.56
CA ASP A 217 13.31 -3.89 9.43
C ASP A 217 13.22 -3.46 10.91
N GLU A 218 13.30 -4.42 11.84
CA GLU A 218 13.27 -4.18 13.28
C GLU A 218 14.34 -3.18 13.73
N THR A 219 15.49 -3.15 13.06
CA THR A 219 16.60 -2.24 13.42
C THR A 219 16.30 -0.77 13.08
N ASP A 220 15.38 -0.51 12.16
CA ASP A 220 15.05 0.82 11.68
C ASP A 220 13.69 1.35 12.16
N ILE A 221 12.77 0.47 12.58
CA ILE A 221 11.41 0.85 12.99
C ILE A 221 11.37 1.89 14.12
N GLY A 222 12.33 1.84 15.04
CA GLY A 222 12.44 2.81 16.13
C GLY A 222 12.69 4.26 15.69
N ARG A 223 13.03 4.46 14.43
CA ARG A 223 13.26 5.79 13.81
C ARG A 223 12.08 6.30 13.02
N ILE A 224 11.04 5.49 12.85
CA ILE A 224 9.85 5.85 12.08
C ILE A 224 8.74 6.31 13.01
N VAL A 225 8.12 7.42 12.65
CA VAL A 225 6.97 7.98 13.37
C VAL A 225 5.88 8.39 12.37
N ARG A 226 4.64 8.39 12.84
CA ARG A 226 3.49 8.87 12.07
C ARG A 226 3.70 10.30 11.59
N GLY A 227 3.25 10.59 10.38
CA GLY A 227 3.37 11.92 9.77
C GLY A 227 4.68 12.15 9.00
N GLN A 228 5.64 11.23 9.05
CA GLN A 228 6.84 11.33 8.21
C GLN A 228 6.46 11.21 6.73
N LYS A 229 7.11 12.03 5.91
CA LYS A 229 6.98 11.95 4.46
C LYS A 229 7.73 10.74 3.93
N ALA A 230 7.16 10.12 2.92
CA ALA A 230 7.78 9.02 2.21
C ALA A 230 7.65 9.25 0.71
N SER A 231 8.63 8.80 -0.05
CA SER A 231 8.51 8.66 -1.49
C SER A 231 8.74 7.20 -1.87
N PHE A 232 8.13 6.77 -2.96
CA PHE A 232 8.31 5.42 -3.46
C PHE A 232 8.19 5.35 -4.97
N THR A 233 8.83 4.36 -5.53
CA THR A 233 8.68 3.95 -6.93
C THR A 233 8.13 2.52 -6.96
N VAL A 234 7.42 2.15 -8.01
CA VAL A 234 7.00 0.78 -8.24
C VAL A 234 7.81 0.18 -9.40
N ASP A 235 8.07 -1.11 -9.35
CA ASP A 235 8.94 -1.78 -10.33
C ASP A 235 8.43 -1.63 -11.78
N THR A 236 7.12 -1.45 -11.95
CA THR A 236 6.49 -1.20 -13.26
C THR A 236 6.76 0.21 -13.78
N TYR A 237 6.95 1.21 -12.91
CA TYR A 237 7.15 2.62 -13.25
C TYR A 237 8.31 3.19 -12.44
N THR A 238 9.54 2.84 -12.83
CA THR A 238 10.77 3.26 -12.13
C THR A 238 11.03 4.75 -12.24
N ASP A 239 10.53 5.40 -13.28
CA ASP A 239 10.73 6.84 -13.56
C ASP A 239 9.66 7.72 -12.89
N ILE A 240 8.64 7.13 -12.27
CA ILE A 240 7.57 7.86 -11.59
C ILE A 240 7.75 7.73 -10.08
N GLU A 241 8.04 8.85 -9.42
CA GLU A 241 8.11 8.93 -7.98
C GLU A 241 6.73 9.32 -7.42
N PHE A 242 6.18 8.44 -6.59
CA PHE A 242 4.96 8.69 -5.83
C PHE A 242 5.31 9.23 -4.45
N LYS A 243 4.45 10.09 -3.91
CA LYS A 243 4.60 10.67 -2.58
C LYS A 243 3.51 10.20 -1.66
N GLY A 244 3.87 10.01 -0.42
CA GLY A 244 2.96 9.60 0.64
C GLY A 244 3.44 10.02 2.02
N VAL A 245 2.62 9.69 3.00
CA VAL A 245 2.88 10.01 4.41
C VAL A 245 2.67 8.74 5.24
N VAL A 246 3.53 8.50 6.22
CA VAL A 246 3.36 7.43 7.20
C VAL A 246 2.08 7.70 7.99
N ARG A 247 1.03 6.92 7.70
CA ARG A 247 -0.25 7.01 8.39
C ARG A 247 -0.22 6.23 9.70
N ASP A 248 0.28 4.99 9.64
CA ASP A 248 0.28 4.09 10.78
C ASP A 248 1.45 3.10 10.75
N ILE A 249 1.75 2.54 11.90
CA ILE A 249 2.74 1.48 12.08
C ILE A 249 2.03 0.35 12.82
N TYR A 250 1.99 -0.85 12.21
CA TYR A 250 1.33 -1.98 12.84
C TYR A 250 2.15 -2.48 14.05
N PRO A 251 1.49 -2.72 15.18
CA PRO A 251 2.18 -3.09 16.42
C PRO A 251 2.73 -4.52 16.40
N LYS A 252 2.27 -5.37 15.48
CA LYS A 252 2.70 -6.75 15.33
C LYS A 252 3.65 -6.86 14.15
N ALA A 253 4.84 -7.44 14.41
CA ALA A 253 5.79 -7.76 13.36
C ALA A 253 5.31 -8.95 12.51
N GLU A 254 5.73 -8.97 11.26
CA GLU A 254 5.59 -10.12 10.36
C GLU A 254 6.96 -10.69 10.02
N LEU A 255 7.04 -12.01 10.01
CA LEU A 255 8.24 -12.71 9.56
C LEU A 255 8.14 -12.93 8.05
N LYS A 256 8.96 -12.21 7.29
CA LYS A 256 9.04 -12.33 5.84
C LYS A 256 10.48 -12.68 5.47
N ASP A 257 10.66 -13.73 4.68
CA ASP A 257 11.99 -14.21 4.26
C ASP A 257 12.97 -14.42 5.43
N ASN A 258 12.46 -14.90 6.58
CA ASN A 258 13.19 -15.10 7.83
C ASN A 258 13.74 -13.81 8.47
N VAL A 259 13.21 -12.64 8.07
CA VAL A 259 13.50 -11.31 8.63
C VAL A 259 12.28 -10.76 9.35
N VAL A 260 12.49 -10.19 10.52
CA VAL A 260 11.43 -9.54 11.30
C VAL A 260 11.18 -8.15 10.74
N ASN A 261 9.98 -7.94 10.20
CA ASN A 261 9.57 -6.68 9.60
C ASN A 261 8.32 -6.12 10.29
N TYR A 262 8.25 -4.82 10.42
CA TYR A 262 7.06 -4.10 10.87
C TYR A 262 6.38 -3.44 9.67
N ILE A 263 5.07 -3.67 9.53
CA ILE A 263 4.29 -3.04 8.47
C ILE A 263 4.08 -1.58 8.83
N THR A 264 4.62 -0.71 8.00
CA THR A 264 4.39 0.74 8.04
C THR A 264 3.47 1.11 6.88
N VAL A 265 2.31 1.65 7.20
CA VAL A 265 1.29 2.01 6.22
C VAL A 265 1.55 3.41 5.71
N ILE A 266 1.75 3.52 4.40
CA ILE A 266 1.95 4.80 3.70
C ILE A 266 0.67 5.15 2.96
N GLU A 267 0.08 6.27 3.32
CA GLU A 267 -1.04 6.88 2.61
C GLU A 267 -0.53 7.75 1.47
N LEU A 268 -1.12 7.61 0.29
CA LEU A 268 -0.73 8.40 -0.88
C LEU A 268 -1.23 9.85 -0.74
N GLU A 269 -0.38 10.83 -1.03
CA GLU A 269 -0.77 12.25 -1.05
C GLU A 269 -1.80 12.56 -2.14
N LYS A 270 -1.76 11.83 -3.25
CA LYS A 270 -2.71 11.96 -4.36
C LYS A 270 -3.13 10.58 -4.83
N PRO A 271 -4.42 10.39 -5.13
CA PRO A 271 -4.86 9.15 -5.74
C PRO A 271 -4.12 8.91 -7.06
N ALA A 272 -3.54 7.72 -7.20
CA ALA A 272 -2.80 7.33 -8.41
C ALA A 272 -3.74 6.59 -9.39
N TYR A 273 -4.78 7.29 -9.85
CA TYR A 273 -5.81 6.74 -10.74
C TYR A 273 -5.21 6.03 -11.96
N GLY A 274 -5.52 4.74 -12.07
CA GLY A 274 -5.17 3.93 -13.25
C GLY A 274 -3.70 3.53 -13.36
N THR A 275 -2.80 4.08 -12.53
CA THR A 275 -1.37 3.81 -12.57
C THR A 275 -0.99 2.70 -11.60
N LEU A 276 -1.40 2.82 -10.32
CA LEU A 276 -1.11 1.81 -9.31
C LEU A 276 -2.18 0.71 -9.32
N ARG A 277 -1.73 -0.52 -9.11
CA ARG A 277 -2.60 -1.68 -8.93
C ARG A 277 -2.23 -2.42 -7.65
N PRO A 278 -3.17 -3.07 -6.99
CA PRO A 278 -2.88 -3.96 -5.87
C PRO A 278 -1.79 -4.97 -6.21
N GLU A 279 -1.01 -5.37 -5.22
CA GLU A 279 0.12 -6.33 -5.29
C GLU A 279 1.34 -5.83 -6.10
N MET A 280 1.36 -4.59 -6.60
CA MET A 280 2.59 -4.03 -7.16
C MET A 280 3.64 -3.87 -6.08
N THR A 281 4.87 -4.31 -6.39
CA THR A 281 6.04 -4.12 -5.52
C THR A 281 6.51 -2.68 -5.58
N ALA A 282 6.84 -2.12 -4.42
CA ALA A 282 7.32 -0.76 -4.27
C ALA A 282 8.64 -0.71 -3.51
N THR A 283 9.52 0.20 -3.92
CA THR A 283 10.73 0.59 -3.18
C THR A 283 10.50 1.95 -2.56
N LEU A 284 10.61 2.02 -1.22
CA LEU A 284 10.26 3.19 -0.45
C LEU A 284 11.47 3.84 0.20
N ASN A 285 11.45 5.17 0.24
CA ASN A 285 12.36 6.02 1.01
C ASN A 285 11.53 6.81 2.03
N ILE A 286 11.59 6.42 3.30
CA ILE A 286 10.90 7.12 4.39
C ILE A 286 11.86 8.16 4.97
N ILE A 287 11.47 9.43 4.94
CA ILE A 287 12.31 10.54 5.36
C ILE A 287 12.35 10.59 6.88
N GLN A 288 13.54 10.33 7.46
CA GLN A 288 13.77 10.42 8.88
C GLN A 288 14.05 11.85 9.31
N GLN A 289 15.00 12.50 8.67
CA GLN A 289 15.40 13.86 8.97
C GLN A 289 15.95 14.54 7.71
N ILE A 290 15.58 15.77 7.49
CA ILE A 290 16.20 16.64 6.49
C ILE A 290 16.81 17.82 7.22
N LYS A 291 18.11 18.08 6.99
CA LYS A 291 18.75 19.31 7.40
C LYS A 291 18.99 20.17 6.14
N PRO A 292 18.28 21.28 6.03
CA PRO A 292 18.45 22.19 4.89
C PRO A 292 19.74 23.00 5.01
N ASP A 293 20.29 23.37 3.87
CA ASP A 293 21.42 24.32 3.70
C ASP A 293 22.66 23.97 4.55
N VAL A 294 23.01 22.69 4.70
CA VAL A 294 24.23 22.27 5.41
C VAL A 294 25.43 22.17 4.44
N LEU A 295 26.63 22.45 4.97
CA LEU A 295 27.86 22.23 4.20
C LEU A 295 28.07 20.74 3.99
N ALA A 296 28.15 20.29 2.76
CA ALA A 296 28.21 18.90 2.37
C ALA A 296 29.42 18.58 1.50
N ILE A 297 29.99 17.40 1.71
CA ILE A 297 31.05 16.83 0.87
C ILE A 297 30.70 15.40 0.48
N PRO A 298 31.17 14.91 -0.69
CA PRO A 298 30.96 13.54 -1.10
C PRO A 298 31.53 12.55 -0.09
N ASN A 299 30.80 11.47 0.18
CA ASN A 299 31.22 10.41 1.13
C ASN A 299 32.59 9.81 0.81
N ARG A 300 32.97 9.79 -0.49
CA ARG A 300 34.24 9.27 -0.97
C ARG A 300 35.44 10.13 -0.56
N ALA A 301 35.22 11.43 -0.27
CA ALA A 301 36.28 12.34 0.15
C ALA A 301 36.71 12.15 1.61
N ILE A 302 35.90 11.46 2.42
CA ILE A 302 36.15 11.29 3.86
C ILE A 302 36.97 10.04 4.08
N LYS A 303 38.13 10.22 4.73
CA LYS A 303 39.00 9.13 5.15
C LYS A 303 38.94 8.98 6.67
N ARG A 304 39.18 7.76 7.12
CA ARG A 304 39.23 7.42 8.54
C ARG A 304 40.68 7.22 8.97
N GLU A 305 41.11 7.90 10.02
CA GLU A 305 42.42 7.70 10.62
C GLU A 305 42.27 7.60 12.14
N GLY A 306 42.48 6.42 12.67
CA GLY A 306 42.17 6.14 14.10
C GLY A 306 40.69 6.42 14.42
N ASN A 307 40.44 7.27 15.41
CA ASN A 307 39.08 7.70 15.79
C ASN A 307 38.62 8.97 15.07
N GLY A 308 39.46 9.61 14.23
CA GLY A 308 39.17 10.86 13.54
C GLY A 308 38.68 10.63 12.10
N ARG A 309 37.96 11.63 11.59
CA ARG A 309 37.63 11.75 10.16
C ARG A 309 38.43 12.89 9.57
N LEU A 310 39.03 12.66 8.41
CA LEU A 310 39.86 13.63 7.73
C LEU A 310 39.51 13.72 6.26
N VAL A 311 39.86 14.84 5.68
CA VAL A 311 39.79 15.14 4.22
C VAL A 311 41.06 15.70 3.73
N TYR A 312 41.32 15.54 2.45
CA TYR A 312 42.40 16.27 1.72
C TYR A 312 41.79 17.45 0.99
N VAL A 313 42.19 18.65 1.38
CA VAL A 313 41.69 19.89 0.82
C VAL A 313 42.75 20.44 -0.16
N LYS A 314 42.33 20.76 -1.37
CA LYS A 314 43.18 21.39 -2.37
C LYS A 314 43.16 22.91 -2.16
N ASN A 315 44.32 23.50 -1.86
CA ASN A 315 44.52 24.94 -1.77
C ASN A 315 45.64 25.38 -2.75
N GLY A 316 45.22 25.81 -3.95
CA GLY A 316 46.13 26.00 -5.07
C GLY A 316 46.79 24.70 -5.50
N ASP A 317 48.12 24.62 -5.43
CA ASP A 317 48.89 23.40 -5.74
C ASP A 317 49.21 22.54 -4.51
N LEU A 318 48.85 23.03 -3.32
CA LEU A 318 49.09 22.31 -2.05
C LEU A 318 47.88 21.49 -1.68
N ILE A 319 48.17 20.28 -1.19
CA ILE A 319 47.17 19.37 -0.59
C ILE A 319 47.34 19.38 0.94
N GLU A 320 46.35 19.86 1.63
CA GLU A 320 46.33 19.92 3.09
C GLU A 320 45.49 18.81 3.67
N LYS A 321 46.07 18.03 4.59
CA LYS A 321 45.33 17.06 5.38
C LYS A 321 44.66 17.78 6.55
N ARG A 322 43.33 17.69 6.62
CA ARG A 322 42.54 18.41 7.63
C ARG A 322 41.54 17.50 8.32
N THR A 323 41.51 17.55 9.64
CA THR A 323 40.51 16.86 10.44
C THR A 323 39.20 17.62 10.40
N ILE A 324 38.08 16.88 10.25
CA ILE A 324 36.73 17.43 10.19
C ILE A 324 35.84 16.78 11.20
N GLU A 325 34.84 17.51 11.68
CA GLU A 325 33.68 16.96 12.39
C GLU A 325 32.53 16.82 11.41
N THR A 326 31.90 15.65 11.42
CA THR A 326 30.82 15.32 10.49
C THR A 326 29.51 15.15 11.24
N GLY A 327 28.42 15.58 10.62
CA GLY A 327 27.05 15.39 11.09
C GLY A 327 26.34 14.21 10.41
N ILE A 328 25.13 14.49 9.92
CA ILE A 328 24.32 13.48 9.22
C ILE A 328 24.97 13.12 7.88
N ARG A 329 24.64 11.90 7.44
CA ARG A 329 25.16 11.33 6.19
C ARG A 329 24.02 10.70 5.41
N ASP A 330 23.97 10.96 4.12
CA ASP A 330 23.12 10.25 3.19
C ASP A 330 23.90 9.25 2.32
N SER A 331 23.28 8.76 1.25
CA SER A 331 23.92 7.83 0.31
C SER A 331 25.11 8.41 -0.45
N LYS A 332 25.17 9.72 -0.67
CA LYS A 332 26.16 10.40 -1.52
C LYS A 332 27.02 11.40 -0.76
N PHE A 333 26.46 12.09 0.22
CA PHE A 333 27.07 13.22 0.91
C PHE A 333 27.07 13.06 2.42
N THR A 334 28.02 13.77 3.08
CA THR A 334 28.08 13.89 4.54
C THR A 334 28.14 15.36 4.91
N GLU A 335 27.37 15.75 5.90
CA GLU A 335 27.41 17.08 6.52
C GLU A 335 28.76 17.30 7.19
N VAL A 336 29.36 18.47 6.99
CA VAL A 336 30.54 18.93 7.72
C VAL A 336 30.11 20.01 8.70
N ILE A 337 30.25 19.71 10.00
CA ILE A 337 29.89 20.64 11.08
C ILE A 337 31.02 21.65 11.29
N SER A 338 32.26 21.17 11.30
CA SER A 338 33.44 22.01 11.48
C SER A 338 34.66 21.49 10.69
N GLY A 339 35.67 22.35 10.48
CA GLY A 339 36.91 22.00 9.81
C GLY A 339 36.98 22.38 8.33
N MET A 340 35.89 22.89 7.70
CA MET A 340 35.88 23.32 6.29
C MET A 340 35.01 24.56 6.06
N LYS A 341 35.32 25.25 4.97
CA LYS A 341 34.55 26.41 4.48
C LYS A 341 33.82 26.08 3.18
N PRO A 342 32.68 26.74 2.90
CA PRO A 342 32.01 26.63 1.61
C PRO A 342 32.96 27.01 0.45
N GLY A 343 32.95 26.20 -0.63
CA GLY A 343 33.77 26.41 -1.81
C GLY A 343 35.15 25.78 -1.77
N GLU A 344 35.65 25.32 -0.62
CA GLU A 344 36.92 24.57 -0.55
C GLU A 344 36.77 23.26 -1.32
N ARG A 345 37.83 22.84 -2.03
CA ARG A 345 37.80 21.66 -2.88
C ARG A 345 38.39 20.45 -2.16
N VAL A 346 37.60 19.39 -2.05
CA VAL A 346 38.02 18.10 -1.46
C VAL A 346 38.40 17.10 -2.54
N ILE A 347 39.40 16.29 -2.26
CA ILE A 347 39.93 15.25 -3.16
C ILE A 347 39.18 13.96 -2.87
N LEU A 348 38.68 13.30 -3.92
CA LEU A 348 37.90 12.06 -3.81
C LEU A 348 38.72 10.79 -3.71
N GLU A 349 40.00 10.83 -4.16
CA GLU A 349 40.88 9.67 -4.29
C GLU A 349 41.87 9.56 -3.14
N ASP A 350 42.52 8.40 -3.00
CA ASP A 350 43.59 8.21 -2.01
C ASP A 350 44.86 8.92 -2.50
N VAL A 351 45.17 10.06 -1.89
CA VAL A 351 46.45 10.76 -2.09
C VAL A 351 47.51 10.08 -1.25
N ARG A 352 48.48 9.40 -1.89
CA ARG A 352 49.73 9.01 -1.23
C ARG A 352 50.59 10.25 -1.10
N LEU A 353 50.57 10.89 0.04
CA LEU A 353 51.56 11.90 0.42
C LEU A 353 52.88 11.13 0.63
N GLN A 354 53.88 11.40 -0.19
CA GLN A 354 55.25 10.95 0.03
C GLN A 354 55.91 11.77 1.16
#